data_5aa1ee04913212eee18b05c31e51e415
#
_entry.id   5aa1ee04913212eee18b05c31e51e415
#
_cell.length_a   1.000
_cell.length_b   1.000
_cell.length_c   1.000
_cell.angle_alpha   90.00
_cell.angle_beta   90.00
_cell.angle_gamma   90.00
#
_symmetry.space_group_name_H-M   'P 1'
#
loop_
_entity.id
_entity.type
_entity.pdbx_description
1 polymer ?
#
loop_
_entity_poly.entity_id
_entity_poly.type
_entity_poly.pdbx_seq_one_letter_code
_entity_poly.pdbx_strand_id
1 'polypeptide(L)'
;MESKNSNIASGRKIQVLLADDHQLFREGLKRILNMEPDLEVIGECGDGIQVLEFCNRQKPDVVLLDINMPTENGVIATEKLRDIFPEIKVIILSIHDDESYVFETLRKGATGYLLKDMEAEALVDAIRTVANGHAYIHPKVTGKLINQLRRMTYLDEIGAASGAAASRETITKFVPRGNNPLTRREAEVLRLMAEGKSNKNIGESLFISEKTVKNHVSSILQKMEVDDRTQAVINSIKFGWVTL
;
A
#
# COMPACT_ATOMS: atom_id res chain seq x y z
N MET A 1 1.93 33.98 -13.52
CA MET A 1 1.27 32.92 -12.70
C MET A 1 2.33 32.36 -11.76
N GLU A 2 2.48 32.97 -10.61
CA GLU A 2 3.50 32.59 -9.63
C GLU A 2 2.99 31.41 -8.81
N SER A 3 3.77 30.33 -8.82
CA SER A 3 3.55 29.11 -8.08
C SER A 3 3.61 29.40 -6.56
N LYS A 4 2.53 29.10 -5.85
CA LYS A 4 2.45 29.09 -4.38
C LYS A 4 3.27 27.91 -3.83
N ASN A 5 4.59 28.03 -3.81
CA ASN A 5 5.50 27.10 -3.18
C ASN A 5 6.31 27.81 -2.11
N SER A 6 5.74 27.93 -0.90
CA SER A 6 6.51 28.23 0.31
C SER A 6 5.63 28.18 1.57
N ASN A 7 5.25 26.99 2.04
CA ASN A 7 4.50 26.87 3.31
C ASN A 7 5.39 26.97 4.57
N ILE A 8 6.71 26.93 4.43
CA ILE A 8 7.66 27.04 5.58
C ILE A 8 7.96 28.50 5.98
N ALA A 9 7.59 29.48 5.14
CA ALA A 9 7.91 30.90 5.40
C ALA A 9 6.94 31.61 6.39
N SER A 10 5.87 30.95 6.87
CA SER A 10 4.82 31.63 7.65
C SER A 10 4.74 31.25 9.13
N GLY A 11 5.68 30.49 9.70
CA GLY A 11 5.62 30.09 11.12
C GLY A 11 4.49 29.12 11.49
N ARG A 12 3.72 28.59 10.50
CA ARG A 12 2.66 27.60 10.70
C ARG A 12 3.29 26.22 10.80
N LYS A 13 2.91 25.46 11.82
CA LYS A 13 3.29 24.05 11.97
C LYS A 13 2.61 23.19 10.90
N ILE A 14 3.32 22.14 10.47
CA ILE A 14 2.76 21.08 9.63
C ILE A 14 1.81 20.25 10.49
N GLN A 15 0.55 20.19 10.09
CA GLN A 15 -0.50 19.47 10.79
C GLN A 15 -0.54 18.02 10.33
N VAL A 16 -0.36 17.08 11.27
CA VAL A 16 -0.27 15.64 11.01
C VAL A 16 -1.43 14.91 11.66
N LEU A 17 -2.11 14.05 10.90
CA LEU A 17 -3.06 13.07 11.39
C LEU A 17 -2.37 11.70 11.45
N LEU A 18 -2.50 11.00 12.59
CA LEU A 18 -2.00 9.63 12.76
C LEU A 18 -3.14 8.64 12.61
N ALA A 19 -2.98 7.64 11.76
CA ALA A 19 -3.95 6.58 11.55
C ALA A 19 -3.26 5.20 11.60
N ASP A 20 -3.48 4.46 12.69
CA ASP A 20 -2.91 3.13 12.94
C ASP A 20 -3.78 2.44 14.00
N ASP A 21 -4.05 1.15 13.87
CA ASP A 21 -4.86 0.42 14.84
C ASP A 21 -4.10 0.08 16.14
N HIS A 22 -2.75 0.18 16.12
CA HIS A 22 -1.90 -0.08 17.28
C HIS A 22 -1.72 1.17 18.14
N GLN A 23 -2.48 1.29 19.23
CA GLN A 23 -2.46 2.45 20.12
C GLN A 23 -1.06 2.83 20.62
N LEU A 24 -0.27 1.85 21.10
CA LEU A 24 1.08 2.13 21.62
C LEU A 24 2.02 2.69 20.54
N PHE A 25 1.87 2.23 19.30
CA PHE A 25 2.66 2.75 18.18
C PHE A 25 2.27 4.20 17.87
N ARG A 26 0.97 4.51 17.82
CA ARG A 26 0.48 5.88 17.64
C ARG A 26 0.98 6.82 18.74
N GLU A 27 0.91 6.41 20.01
CA GLU A 27 1.42 7.19 21.14
C GLU A 27 2.93 7.45 21.02
N GLY A 28 3.70 6.46 20.56
CA GLY A 28 5.13 6.60 20.28
C GLY A 28 5.40 7.64 19.18
N LEU A 29 4.71 7.53 18.05
CA LEU A 29 4.81 8.48 16.94
C LEU A 29 4.44 9.89 17.38
N LYS A 30 3.35 10.04 18.11
CA LYS A 30 2.89 11.34 18.64
C LYS A 30 3.94 12.00 19.52
N ARG A 31 4.61 11.24 20.40
CA ARG A 31 5.69 11.77 21.22
C ARG A 31 6.86 12.27 20.38
N ILE A 32 7.31 11.45 19.39
CA ILE A 32 8.40 11.81 18.49
C ILE A 32 8.06 13.10 17.75
N LEU A 33 6.89 13.18 17.12
CA LEU A 33 6.51 14.32 16.30
C LEU A 33 6.29 15.60 17.12
N ASN A 34 5.75 15.49 18.34
CA ASN A 34 5.56 16.65 19.21
C ASN A 34 6.88 17.20 19.81
N MET A 35 8.00 16.49 19.68
CA MET A 35 9.32 17.04 20.02
C MET A 35 9.84 18.02 18.94
N GLU A 36 9.30 17.94 17.73
CA GLU A 36 9.68 18.81 16.63
C GLU A 36 8.87 20.14 16.67
N PRO A 37 9.55 21.28 16.65
CA PRO A 37 8.88 22.59 16.82
C PRO A 37 7.97 22.97 15.66
N ASP A 38 8.21 22.42 14.48
CA ASP A 38 7.51 22.68 13.22
C ASP A 38 6.41 21.66 12.89
N LEU A 39 6.21 20.63 13.72
CA LEU A 39 5.19 19.59 13.54
C LEU A 39 4.13 19.69 14.65
N GLU A 40 2.91 19.27 14.33
CA GLU A 40 1.80 19.19 15.27
C GLU A 40 0.89 18.00 14.91
N VAL A 41 0.70 17.07 15.84
CA VAL A 41 -0.27 15.99 15.69
C VAL A 41 -1.64 16.54 16.08
N ILE A 42 -2.53 16.73 15.11
CA ILE A 42 -3.86 17.31 15.31
C ILE A 42 -4.95 16.27 15.55
N GLY A 43 -4.67 15.00 15.35
CA GLY A 43 -5.64 13.92 15.58
C GLY A 43 -5.04 12.53 15.47
N GLU A 44 -5.82 11.57 15.95
CA GLU A 44 -5.50 10.14 15.93
C GLU A 44 -6.74 9.35 15.52
N CYS A 45 -6.57 8.35 14.66
CA CYS A 45 -7.60 7.44 14.19
C CYS A 45 -7.16 5.99 14.32
N GLY A 46 -8.09 5.07 14.55
CA GLY A 46 -7.83 3.63 14.65
C GLY A 46 -8.27 2.84 13.40
N ASP A 47 -8.98 3.48 12.47
CA ASP A 47 -9.46 2.86 11.23
C ASP A 47 -9.61 3.87 10.09
N GLY A 48 -9.75 3.35 8.84
CA GLY A 48 -9.81 4.18 7.65
C GLY A 48 -11.07 5.05 7.51
N ILE A 49 -12.19 4.64 8.11
CA ILE A 49 -13.45 5.42 8.11
C ILE A 49 -13.27 6.66 8.97
N GLN A 50 -12.70 6.51 10.17
CA GLN A 50 -12.41 7.64 11.07
C GLN A 50 -11.47 8.66 10.43
N VAL A 51 -10.53 8.23 9.58
CA VAL A 51 -9.64 9.13 8.84
C VAL A 51 -10.43 10.06 7.94
N LEU A 52 -11.36 9.53 7.15
CA LEU A 52 -12.19 10.33 6.25
C LEU A 52 -13.12 11.29 7.03
N GLU A 53 -13.72 10.80 8.11
CA GLU A 53 -14.55 11.63 9.00
C GLU A 53 -13.75 12.76 9.63
N PHE A 54 -12.52 12.50 10.04
CA PHE A 54 -11.63 13.52 10.60
C PHE A 54 -11.28 14.56 9.54
N CYS A 55 -10.87 14.15 8.35
CA CYS A 55 -10.50 15.04 7.25
C CYS A 55 -11.66 15.93 6.75
N ASN A 56 -12.90 15.46 6.89
CA ASN A 56 -14.09 16.29 6.63
C ASN A 56 -14.26 17.46 7.63
N ARG A 57 -13.83 17.26 8.89
CA ARG A 57 -13.97 18.27 9.96
C ARG A 57 -12.74 19.18 10.05
N GLN A 58 -11.57 18.60 9.91
CA GLN A 58 -10.29 19.31 10.01
C GLN A 58 -9.30 18.71 9.00
N LYS A 59 -8.72 19.53 8.15
CA LYS A 59 -7.82 19.11 7.08
C LYS A 59 -6.37 19.13 7.56
N PRO A 60 -5.73 17.95 7.76
CA PRO A 60 -4.29 17.86 8.00
C PRO A 60 -3.51 18.22 6.73
N ASP A 61 -2.25 18.62 6.89
CA ASP A 61 -1.32 18.73 5.76
C ASP A 61 -0.84 17.33 5.32
N VAL A 62 -0.61 16.44 6.30
CA VAL A 62 -0.11 15.08 6.08
C VAL A 62 -0.91 14.08 6.91
N VAL A 63 -1.28 12.95 6.31
CA VAL A 63 -1.82 11.78 6.99
C VAL A 63 -0.76 10.69 7.00
N LEU A 64 -0.36 10.23 8.20
CA LEU A 64 0.40 8.99 8.37
C LEU A 64 -0.60 7.85 8.50
N LEU A 65 -0.57 6.91 7.57
CA LEU A 65 -1.64 5.94 7.39
C LEU A 65 -1.08 4.50 7.39
N ASP A 66 -1.48 3.70 8.36
CA ASP A 66 -1.18 2.26 8.32
C ASP A 66 -1.99 1.57 7.20
N ILE A 67 -1.37 0.59 6.56
CA ILE A 67 -2.06 -0.25 5.57
C ILE A 67 -3.07 -1.18 6.26
N ASN A 68 -2.67 -1.79 7.36
CA ASN A 68 -3.41 -2.89 8.00
C ASN A 68 -4.33 -2.37 9.11
N MET A 69 -5.32 -1.59 8.76
CA MET A 69 -6.34 -1.15 9.72
C MET A 69 -7.63 -1.98 9.57
N PRO A 70 -8.40 -2.15 10.66
CA PRO A 70 -9.72 -2.77 10.61
C PRO A 70 -10.69 -1.91 9.80
N THR A 71 -11.81 -2.51 9.41
CA THR A 71 -12.93 -1.87 8.71
C THR A 71 -12.58 -1.38 7.30
N GLU A 72 -11.67 -0.46 7.15
CA GLU A 72 -11.19 0.02 5.86
C GLU A 72 -9.66 0.10 5.88
N ASN A 73 -9.00 -0.64 4.99
CA ASN A 73 -7.55 -0.66 4.93
C ASN A 73 -6.98 0.64 4.34
N GLY A 74 -5.71 0.92 4.65
CA GLY A 74 -5.04 2.16 4.26
C GLY A 74 -4.93 2.39 2.75
N VAL A 75 -4.97 1.35 1.92
CA VAL A 75 -4.93 1.48 0.46
C VAL A 75 -6.23 2.11 -0.05
N ILE A 76 -7.38 1.63 0.45
CA ILE A 76 -8.69 2.16 0.08
C ILE A 76 -8.86 3.59 0.63
N ALA A 77 -8.47 3.80 1.89
CA ALA A 77 -8.50 5.13 2.50
C ALA A 77 -7.63 6.13 1.71
N THR A 78 -6.45 5.72 1.22
CA THR A 78 -5.58 6.55 0.37
C THR A 78 -6.28 6.98 -0.92
N GLU A 79 -6.96 6.05 -1.62
CA GLU A 79 -7.68 6.36 -2.85
C GLU A 79 -8.80 7.37 -2.60
N LYS A 80 -9.60 7.15 -1.55
CA LYS A 80 -10.69 8.07 -1.17
C LYS A 80 -10.16 9.44 -0.76
N LEU A 81 -9.07 9.49 0.03
CA LEU A 81 -8.44 10.76 0.42
C LEU A 81 -7.98 11.54 -0.81
N ARG A 82 -7.30 10.90 -1.76
CA ARG A 82 -6.86 11.54 -3.00
C ARG A 82 -8.04 12.11 -3.80
N ASP A 83 -9.14 11.36 -3.90
CA ASP A 83 -10.28 11.74 -4.73
C ASP A 83 -11.11 12.86 -4.09
N ILE A 84 -11.23 12.88 -2.76
CA ILE A 84 -12.05 13.86 -2.02
C ILE A 84 -11.22 15.06 -1.55
N PHE A 85 -9.96 14.83 -1.13
CA PHE A 85 -9.08 15.84 -0.53
C PHE A 85 -7.68 15.82 -1.20
N PRO A 86 -7.55 16.20 -2.48
CA PRO A 86 -6.30 16.12 -3.23
C PRO A 86 -5.15 16.97 -2.65
N GLU A 87 -5.48 17.95 -1.80
CA GLU A 87 -4.51 18.77 -1.08
C GLU A 87 -3.81 18.01 0.06
N ILE A 88 -4.48 17.02 0.69
CA ILE A 88 -3.93 16.24 1.80
C ILE A 88 -2.90 15.25 1.25
N LYS A 89 -1.72 15.23 1.86
CA LYS A 89 -0.66 14.30 1.50
C LYS A 89 -0.74 13.04 2.35
N VAL A 90 -0.57 11.88 1.72
CA VAL A 90 -0.64 10.58 2.41
C VAL A 90 0.72 9.92 2.41
N ILE A 91 1.22 9.61 3.61
CA ILE A 91 2.40 8.75 3.82
C ILE A 91 1.91 7.43 4.39
N ILE A 92 2.19 6.36 3.68
CA ILE A 92 1.90 5.01 4.15
C ILE A 92 2.94 4.56 5.17
N LEU A 93 2.47 4.00 6.28
CA LEU A 93 3.28 3.26 7.26
C LEU A 93 3.00 1.77 7.12
N SER A 94 4.01 0.94 6.98
CA SER A 94 3.83 -0.49 6.80
C SER A 94 4.95 -1.32 7.42
N ILE A 95 4.61 -2.52 7.89
CA ILE A 95 5.61 -3.55 8.20
C ILE A 95 6.04 -4.31 6.94
N HIS A 96 5.38 -4.08 5.80
CA HIS A 96 5.61 -4.78 4.54
C HIS A 96 6.55 -3.97 3.65
N ASP A 97 7.56 -4.63 3.16
CA ASP A 97 8.45 -4.12 2.12
C ASP A 97 8.17 -4.76 0.73
N ASP A 98 7.02 -5.42 0.57
CA ASP A 98 6.62 -6.11 -0.66
C ASP A 98 6.36 -5.12 -1.80
N GLU A 99 6.95 -5.41 -2.97
CA GLU A 99 6.87 -4.56 -4.18
C GLU A 99 5.43 -4.24 -4.59
N SER A 100 4.53 -5.20 -4.43
CA SER A 100 3.13 -5.07 -4.85
C SER A 100 2.38 -4.04 -4.01
N TYR A 101 2.56 -4.07 -2.68
CA TYR A 101 1.93 -3.11 -1.79
C TYR A 101 2.46 -1.70 -1.98
N VAL A 102 3.78 -1.56 -2.12
CA VAL A 102 4.42 -0.26 -2.37
C VAL A 102 3.86 0.34 -3.67
N PHE A 103 3.86 -0.45 -4.75
CA PHE A 103 3.39 0.01 -6.04
C PHE A 103 1.90 0.34 -6.03
N GLU A 104 1.07 -0.50 -5.42
CA GLU A 104 -0.37 -0.29 -5.35
C GLU A 104 -0.72 0.99 -4.59
N THR A 105 -0.14 1.22 -3.42
CA THR A 105 -0.40 2.41 -2.63
C THR A 105 0.03 3.70 -3.31
N LEU A 106 1.19 3.70 -3.95
CA LEU A 106 1.65 4.85 -4.74
C LEU A 106 0.74 5.13 -5.94
N ARG A 107 0.29 4.08 -6.64
CA ARG A 107 -0.67 4.21 -7.75
C ARG A 107 -2.03 4.75 -7.27
N LYS A 108 -2.45 4.43 -6.06
CA LYS A 108 -3.67 4.94 -5.44
C LYS A 108 -3.53 6.38 -4.95
N GLY A 109 -2.33 6.94 -4.96
CA GLY A 109 -2.09 8.36 -4.69
C GLY A 109 -1.31 8.65 -3.41
N ALA A 110 -0.73 7.64 -2.77
CA ALA A 110 0.21 7.89 -1.67
C ALA A 110 1.39 8.73 -2.16
N THR A 111 1.75 9.74 -1.38
CA THR A 111 2.88 10.63 -1.68
C THR A 111 4.17 10.13 -1.01
N GLY A 112 4.03 9.28 0.02
CA GLY A 112 5.17 8.68 0.71
C GLY A 112 4.92 7.23 1.12
N TYR A 113 6.03 6.49 1.32
CA TYR A 113 6.01 5.12 1.84
C TYR A 113 7.14 4.90 2.82
N LEU A 114 6.81 4.51 4.04
CA LEU A 114 7.74 4.26 5.13
C LEU A 114 7.53 2.85 5.70
N LEU A 115 8.60 2.27 6.22
CA LEU A 115 8.53 1.03 6.99
C LEU A 115 8.43 1.35 8.48
N LYS A 116 7.63 0.58 9.23
CA LYS A 116 7.46 0.78 10.69
C LYS A 116 8.74 0.51 11.51
N ASP A 117 9.78 -0.07 10.89
CA ASP A 117 11.11 -0.27 11.50
C ASP A 117 12.08 0.91 11.23
N MET A 118 11.58 2.04 10.72
CA MET A 118 12.37 3.24 10.45
C MET A 118 12.84 3.92 11.73
N GLU A 119 13.89 4.72 11.59
CA GLU A 119 14.35 5.63 12.62
C GLU A 119 13.49 6.90 12.72
N ALA A 120 13.48 7.54 13.89
CA ALA A 120 12.65 8.73 14.14
C ALA A 120 12.97 9.89 13.18
N GLU A 121 14.26 10.09 12.89
CA GLU A 121 14.71 11.11 11.95
C GLU A 121 14.14 10.91 10.55
N ALA A 122 14.12 9.64 10.06
CA ALA A 122 13.58 9.33 8.74
C ALA A 122 12.07 9.62 8.64
N LEU A 123 11.32 9.41 9.73
CA LEU A 123 9.91 9.77 9.80
C LEU A 123 9.70 11.28 9.68
N VAL A 124 10.46 12.05 10.48
CA VAL A 124 10.37 13.51 10.50
C VAL A 124 10.75 14.10 9.13
N ASP A 125 11.82 13.62 8.53
CA ASP A 125 12.27 14.05 7.20
C ASP A 125 11.26 13.70 6.10
N ALA A 126 10.62 12.54 6.18
CA ALA A 126 9.58 12.15 5.26
C ALA A 126 8.36 13.09 5.33
N ILE A 127 7.91 13.44 6.55
CA ILE A 127 6.80 14.36 6.74
C ILE A 127 7.12 15.73 6.15
N ARG A 128 8.29 16.28 6.45
CA ARG A 128 8.74 17.57 5.91
C ARG A 128 8.83 17.55 4.38
N THR A 129 9.41 16.49 3.84
CA THR A 129 9.57 16.30 2.39
C THR A 129 8.20 16.27 1.70
N VAL A 130 7.27 15.48 2.23
CA VAL A 130 5.94 15.30 1.65
C VAL A 130 5.07 16.54 1.83
N ALA A 131 5.13 17.21 2.97
CA ALA A 131 4.44 18.48 3.20
C ALA A 131 4.87 19.58 2.21
N ASN A 132 6.13 19.54 1.76
CA ASN A 132 6.68 20.43 0.73
C ASN A 132 6.32 20.01 -0.72
N GLY A 133 5.51 18.99 -0.89
CA GLY A 133 5.02 18.53 -2.19
C GLY A 133 5.94 17.54 -2.93
N HIS A 134 6.98 17.04 -2.28
CA HIS A 134 7.87 16.01 -2.84
C HIS A 134 7.46 14.62 -2.41
N ALA A 135 7.80 13.61 -3.18
CA ALA A 135 7.60 12.22 -2.79
C ALA A 135 8.72 11.74 -1.86
N TYR A 136 8.37 10.88 -0.90
CA TYR A 136 9.36 10.21 -0.04
C TYR A 136 9.12 8.70 -0.03
N ILE A 137 10.10 7.94 -0.50
CA ILE A 137 10.06 6.48 -0.48
C ILE A 137 11.26 5.97 0.30
N HIS A 138 11.00 5.14 1.31
CA HIS A 138 12.08 4.58 2.14
C HIS A 138 13.11 3.85 1.26
N PRO A 139 14.43 4.05 1.45
CA PRO A 139 15.47 3.49 0.59
C PRO A 139 15.40 1.96 0.41
N LYS A 140 15.04 1.20 1.46
CA LYS A 140 14.88 -0.26 1.39
C LYS A 140 13.84 -0.71 0.36
N VAL A 141 12.82 0.11 0.06
CA VAL A 141 11.76 -0.23 -0.91
C VAL A 141 11.95 0.40 -2.27
N THR A 142 12.78 1.43 -2.39
CA THR A 142 13.04 2.12 -3.66
C THR A 142 13.56 1.17 -4.74
N GLY A 143 14.52 0.29 -4.40
CA GLY A 143 15.06 -0.69 -5.34
C GLY A 143 14.00 -1.68 -5.85
N LYS A 144 13.10 -2.10 -4.96
CA LYS A 144 11.98 -3.00 -5.30
C LYS A 144 10.98 -2.30 -6.23
N LEU A 145 10.66 -1.03 -5.96
CA LEU A 145 9.79 -0.22 -6.82
C LEU A 145 10.37 -0.07 -8.24
N ILE A 146 11.67 0.24 -8.35
CA ILE A 146 12.34 0.35 -9.65
C ILE A 146 12.27 -0.97 -10.42
N ASN A 147 12.48 -2.11 -9.75
CA ASN A 147 12.38 -3.42 -10.39
C ASN A 147 10.95 -3.71 -10.89
N GLN A 148 9.94 -3.33 -10.12
CA GLN A 148 8.54 -3.48 -10.54
C GLN A 148 8.22 -2.61 -11.74
N LEU A 149 8.65 -1.36 -11.76
CA LEU A 149 8.49 -0.46 -12.91
C LEU A 149 9.16 -1.03 -14.17
N ARG A 150 10.41 -1.52 -14.06
CA ARG A 150 11.12 -2.15 -15.19
C ARG A 150 10.36 -3.35 -15.74
N ARG A 151 9.82 -4.21 -14.86
CA ARG A 151 9.01 -5.37 -15.30
C ARG A 151 7.76 -4.93 -16.07
N MET A 152 7.11 -3.86 -15.66
CA MET A 152 5.91 -3.34 -16.35
C MET A 152 6.26 -2.77 -17.71
N THR A 153 7.30 -1.96 -17.81
CA THR A 153 7.77 -1.36 -19.09
C THR A 153 8.18 -2.46 -20.09
N TYR A 154 8.87 -3.50 -19.62
CA TYR A 154 9.26 -4.64 -20.47
C TYR A 154 8.06 -5.42 -21.02
N LEU A 155 6.96 -5.51 -20.25
CA LEU A 155 5.72 -6.18 -20.68
C LEU A 155 4.95 -5.33 -21.70
N ASP A 156 4.99 -4.01 -21.59
CA ASP A 156 4.37 -3.08 -22.55
C ASP A 156 5.14 -3.08 -23.89
N GLU A 157 6.47 -3.12 -23.87
CA GLU A 157 7.31 -3.21 -25.07
C GLU A 157 7.14 -4.54 -25.81
N ILE A 158 7.04 -5.66 -25.10
CA ILE A 158 6.77 -6.98 -25.71
C ILE A 158 5.34 -7.05 -26.25
N GLY A 159 4.36 -6.40 -25.60
CA GLY A 159 3.00 -6.30 -26.08
C GLY A 159 2.86 -5.48 -27.36
N ALA A 160 3.68 -4.45 -27.53
CA ALA A 160 3.70 -3.61 -28.72
C ALA A 160 4.51 -4.20 -29.89
N ALA A 161 5.49 -5.07 -29.62
CA ALA A 161 6.38 -5.65 -30.63
C ALA A 161 5.92 -7.00 -31.20
N SER A 162 4.90 -7.65 -30.65
CA SER A 162 4.47 -9.00 -31.10
C SER A 162 3.35 -8.97 -32.12
N GLY A 163 3.61 -8.33 -33.27
CA GLY A 163 2.98 -8.66 -34.54
C GLY A 163 3.72 -9.77 -35.32
N ALA A 164 4.51 -10.65 -34.70
CA ALA A 164 5.10 -11.81 -35.41
C ALA A 164 5.52 -12.91 -34.43
N ALA A 165 5.16 -14.12 -34.79
CA ALA A 165 5.35 -15.37 -34.06
C ALA A 165 6.80 -15.63 -33.63
N ALA A 166 6.99 -16.02 -32.36
CA ALA A 166 7.99 -17.03 -31.97
C ALA A 166 7.78 -17.59 -30.57
N SER A 167 7.66 -18.90 -30.52
CA SER A 167 8.04 -19.87 -29.49
C SER A 167 7.50 -19.72 -28.08
N ARG A 168 6.45 -20.50 -27.80
CA ARG A 168 5.91 -20.83 -26.50
C ARG A 168 6.90 -21.66 -25.68
N GLU A 169 7.40 -21.12 -24.59
CA GLU A 169 7.68 -21.90 -23.39
C GLU A 169 7.12 -21.12 -22.18
N THR A 170 6.05 -21.61 -21.71
CA THR A 170 5.46 -21.67 -20.35
C THR A 170 5.70 -20.48 -19.42
N ILE A 171 5.17 -19.30 -19.74
CA ILE A 171 4.72 -18.35 -18.71
C ILE A 171 3.20 -18.32 -18.83
N THR A 172 2.53 -19.05 -17.95
CA THR A 172 1.07 -19.10 -17.87
C THR A 172 0.56 -17.68 -17.61
N LYS A 173 0.01 -17.04 -18.66
CA LYS A 173 -0.59 -15.72 -18.63
C LYS A 173 -1.76 -15.73 -17.65
N PHE A 174 -1.61 -15.04 -16.52
CA PHE A 174 -2.76 -14.61 -15.75
C PHE A 174 -3.41 -13.45 -16.51
N VAL A 175 -4.48 -13.73 -17.21
CA VAL A 175 -5.37 -12.73 -17.80
C VAL A 175 -6.53 -12.57 -16.82
N PRO A 176 -6.72 -11.42 -16.16
CA PRO A 176 -7.91 -11.17 -15.37
C PRO A 176 -9.11 -11.12 -16.30
N ARG A 177 -9.88 -12.20 -16.38
CA ARG A 177 -11.20 -12.18 -17.01
C ARG A 177 -12.22 -11.74 -15.96
N GLY A 178 -12.72 -10.52 -16.08
CA GLY A 178 -13.73 -9.95 -15.18
C GLY A 178 -13.12 -9.17 -13.99
N ASN A 179 -13.96 -8.49 -13.22
CA ASN A 179 -13.65 -7.71 -12.02
C ASN A 179 -12.98 -8.57 -10.93
N ASN A 180 -11.69 -8.89 -11.07
CA ASN A 180 -10.95 -9.59 -10.04
C ASN A 180 -10.45 -8.58 -9.00
N PRO A 181 -10.94 -8.62 -7.74
CA PRO A 181 -10.57 -7.65 -6.71
C PRO A 181 -9.17 -7.89 -6.13
N LEU A 182 -8.49 -8.97 -6.55
CA LEU A 182 -7.22 -9.39 -6.01
C LEU A 182 -6.05 -8.66 -6.68
N THR A 183 -5.07 -8.28 -5.88
CA THR A 183 -3.77 -7.83 -6.39
C THR A 183 -3.05 -8.99 -7.08
N ARG A 184 -2.05 -8.68 -7.89
CA ARG A 184 -1.22 -9.69 -8.56
C ARG A 184 -0.61 -10.69 -7.55
N ARG A 185 -0.13 -10.17 -6.41
CA ARG A 185 0.49 -11.02 -5.37
C ARG A 185 -0.52 -11.92 -4.67
N GLU A 186 -1.70 -11.42 -4.39
CA GLU A 186 -2.80 -12.22 -3.86
C GLU A 186 -3.24 -13.29 -4.85
N ALA A 187 -3.27 -12.98 -6.15
CA ALA A 187 -3.56 -13.96 -7.19
C ALA A 187 -2.49 -15.05 -7.29
N GLU A 188 -1.21 -14.72 -7.14
CA GLU A 188 -0.11 -15.69 -7.07
C GLU A 188 -0.26 -16.60 -5.84
N VAL A 189 -0.57 -16.02 -4.67
CA VAL A 189 -0.85 -16.78 -3.44
C VAL A 189 -2.07 -17.68 -3.63
N LEU A 190 -3.17 -17.15 -4.17
CA LEU A 190 -4.42 -17.91 -4.42
C LEU A 190 -4.18 -19.10 -5.37
N ARG A 191 -3.38 -18.92 -6.41
CA ARG A 191 -2.99 -20.02 -7.31
C ARG A 191 -2.26 -21.12 -6.56
N LEU A 192 -1.25 -20.77 -5.74
CA LEU A 192 -0.52 -21.77 -4.95
C LEU A 192 -1.39 -22.39 -3.85
N MET A 193 -2.40 -21.67 -3.36
CA MET A 193 -3.43 -22.25 -2.49
C MET A 193 -4.26 -23.32 -3.23
N ALA A 194 -4.61 -23.08 -4.48
CA ALA A 194 -5.35 -24.02 -5.32
C ALA A 194 -4.50 -25.26 -5.68
N GLU A 195 -3.19 -25.11 -5.77
CA GLU A 195 -2.24 -26.24 -5.89
C GLU A 195 -2.10 -27.04 -4.57
N GLY A 196 -2.82 -26.67 -3.49
CA GLY A 196 -2.78 -27.38 -2.20
C GLY A 196 -1.56 -27.07 -1.32
N LYS A 197 -0.75 -26.06 -1.66
CA LYS A 197 0.46 -25.72 -0.89
C LYS A 197 0.12 -25.10 0.47
N SER A 198 0.85 -25.48 1.52
CA SER A 198 0.77 -24.83 2.82
C SER A 198 1.32 -23.40 2.79
N ASN A 199 0.96 -22.55 3.78
CA ASN A 199 1.49 -21.18 3.85
C ASN A 199 3.03 -21.15 3.90
N LYS A 200 3.67 -22.12 4.54
CA LYS A 200 5.12 -22.28 4.55
C LYS A 200 5.67 -22.51 3.14
N ASN A 201 5.10 -23.49 2.42
CA ASN A 201 5.54 -23.83 1.05
C ASN A 201 5.25 -22.70 0.05
N ILE A 202 4.16 -21.95 0.26
CA ILE A 202 3.86 -20.73 -0.52
C ILE A 202 4.94 -19.68 -0.26
N GLY A 203 5.30 -19.47 1.02
CA GLY A 203 6.38 -18.56 1.39
C GLY A 203 7.71 -18.91 0.73
N GLU A 204 8.10 -20.17 0.77
CA GLU A 204 9.29 -20.68 0.09
C GLU A 204 9.23 -20.47 -1.43
N SER A 205 8.09 -20.78 -2.06
CA SER A 205 7.90 -20.63 -3.52
C SER A 205 7.94 -19.16 -3.97
N LEU A 206 7.50 -18.24 -3.13
CA LEU A 206 7.38 -16.81 -3.44
C LEU A 206 8.50 -15.98 -2.80
N PHE A 207 9.44 -16.60 -2.08
CA PHE A 207 10.53 -15.93 -1.37
C PHE A 207 10.06 -14.87 -0.36
N ILE A 208 8.98 -15.19 0.39
CA ILE A 208 8.42 -14.34 1.45
C ILE A 208 8.21 -15.14 2.74
N SER A 209 8.05 -14.45 3.86
CA SER A 209 7.82 -15.12 5.14
C SER A 209 6.44 -15.80 5.19
N GLU A 210 6.30 -16.87 5.97
CA GLU A 210 5.01 -17.53 6.22
C GLU A 210 3.99 -16.53 6.80
N LYS A 211 4.44 -15.59 7.65
CA LYS A 211 3.60 -14.52 8.20
C LYS A 211 3.03 -13.62 7.10
N THR A 212 3.86 -13.25 6.13
CA THR A 212 3.44 -12.47 4.97
C THR A 212 2.40 -13.22 4.13
N VAL A 213 2.58 -14.53 3.94
CA VAL A 213 1.58 -15.37 3.26
C VAL A 213 0.26 -15.39 4.02
N LYS A 214 0.28 -15.53 5.36
CA LYS A 214 -0.93 -15.48 6.19
C LYS A 214 -1.70 -14.17 6.01
N ASN A 215 -1.00 -13.04 5.93
CA ASN A 215 -1.62 -11.73 5.67
C ASN A 215 -2.27 -11.70 4.28
N HIS A 216 -1.58 -12.17 3.24
CA HIS A 216 -2.18 -12.27 1.90
C HIS A 216 -3.42 -13.18 1.89
N VAL A 217 -3.37 -14.33 2.57
CA VAL A 217 -4.54 -15.22 2.70
C VAL A 217 -5.70 -14.51 3.35
N SER A 218 -5.48 -13.81 4.47
CA SER A 218 -6.54 -13.05 5.15
C SER A 218 -7.13 -11.97 4.24
N SER A 219 -6.30 -11.23 3.51
CA SER A 219 -6.75 -10.23 2.55
C SER A 219 -7.56 -10.86 1.39
N ILE A 220 -7.14 -12.01 0.88
CA ILE A 220 -7.87 -12.76 -0.15
C ILE A 220 -9.27 -13.15 0.35
N LEU A 221 -9.35 -13.73 1.56
CA LEU A 221 -10.62 -14.14 2.14
C LEU A 221 -11.58 -12.96 2.28
N GLN A 222 -11.08 -11.84 2.80
CA GLN A 222 -11.86 -10.62 2.95
C GLN A 222 -12.35 -10.07 1.60
N LYS A 223 -11.46 -9.97 0.60
CA LYS A 223 -11.80 -9.44 -0.74
C LYS A 223 -12.75 -10.33 -1.53
N MET A 224 -12.73 -11.64 -1.25
CA MET A 224 -13.61 -12.62 -1.86
C MET A 224 -14.91 -12.84 -1.06
N GLU A 225 -15.03 -12.19 0.12
CA GLU A 225 -16.18 -12.32 1.03
C GLU A 225 -16.43 -13.80 1.41
N VAL A 226 -15.37 -14.53 1.76
CA VAL A 226 -15.43 -15.94 2.16
C VAL A 226 -14.76 -16.18 3.50
N ASP A 227 -15.25 -17.18 4.26
CA ASP A 227 -14.81 -17.45 5.61
C ASP A 227 -13.58 -18.36 5.70
N ASP A 228 -13.34 -19.16 4.68
CA ASP A 228 -12.26 -20.14 4.70
C ASP A 228 -11.50 -20.27 3.37
N ARG A 229 -10.30 -20.86 3.48
CA ARG A 229 -9.37 -21.08 2.38
C ARG A 229 -9.98 -21.96 1.27
N THR A 230 -10.77 -22.97 1.63
CA THR A 230 -11.37 -23.91 0.68
C THR A 230 -12.39 -23.20 -0.18
N GLN A 231 -13.24 -22.37 0.42
CA GLN A 231 -14.20 -21.54 -0.30
C GLN A 231 -13.51 -20.57 -1.25
N ALA A 232 -12.41 -19.92 -0.80
CA ALA A 232 -11.63 -19.04 -1.67
C ALA A 232 -11.14 -19.79 -2.93
N VAL A 233 -10.58 -20.98 -2.76
CA VAL A 233 -10.12 -21.81 -3.89
C VAL A 233 -11.28 -22.23 -4.81
N ILE A 234 -12.38 -22.73 -4.25
CA ILE A 234 -13.56 -23.17 -5.03
C ILE A 234 -14.11 -21.99 -5.84
N ASN A 235 -14.27 -20.82 -5.21
CA ASN A 235 -14.79 -19.64 -5.89
C ASN A 235 -13.83 -19.13 -6.98
N SER A 236 -12.51 -19.19 -6.74
CA SER A 236 -11.54 -18.79 -7.75
C SER A 236 -11.58 -19.65 -9.01
N ILE A 237 -11.85 -20.94 -8.87
CA ILE A 237 -12.04 -21.87 -10.00
C ILE A 237 -13.36 -21.56 -10.71
N LYS A 238 -14.47 -21.36 -9.97
CA LYS A 238 -15.78 -21.02 -10.53
C LYS A 238 -15.75 -19.72 -11.33
N PHE A 239 -15.03 -18.70 -10.86
CA PHE A 239 -14.89 -17.41 -11.54
C PHE A 239 -13.84 -17.42 -12.66
N GLY A 240 -13.13 -18.55 -12.86
CA GLY A 240 -12.08 -18.70 -13.85
C GLY A 240 -10.83 -17.86 -13.54
N TRP A 241 -10.62 -17.49 -12.27
CA TRP A 241 -9.42 -16.76 -11.83
C TRP A 241 -8.22 -17.69 -11.68
N VAL A 242 -8.46 -18.96 -11.38
CA VAL A 242 -7.47 -20.03 -11.31
C VAL A 242 -7.95 -21.22 -12.14
N THR A 243 -7.07 -21.77 -12.98
CA THR A 243 -7.24 -23.04 -13.70
C THR A 243 -6.26 -24.03 -13.11
N LEU A 244 -6.74 -25.24 -12.77
CA LEU A 244 -5.93 -26.37 -12.30
C LEU A 244 -5.32 -27.12 -13.50
#